data_4aeaff158713d5a0b8c932bf6a55e654
#
_entry.id   4aeaff158713d5a0b8c932bf6a55e654
#
_cell.length_a   1.000
_cell.length_b   1.000
_cell.length_c   1.000
_cell.angle_alpha   90.00
_cell.angle_beta   90.00
_cell.angle_gamma   90.00
#
_symmetry.space_group_name_H-M   'P 1'
#
loop_
_entity.id
_entity.type
_entity.pdbx_description
1 polymer ?
#
loop_
_entity_poly.entity_id
_entity_poly.type
_entity_poly.pdbx_seq_one_letter_code
_entity_poly.pdbx_strand_id
1 'polypeptide(L)'
;MSKPDQLHTRIFLDGGDPAETKRVRDALGFLDGQTTNPSLVAKHPTFQACKERSIGCTNEDLWSAYRDIVTELSPMVPDSVSIEVYADTNTTMAEMVEQGRELAEWIPNPHVKLPITTAGLGAAEQLVADDIRVNMTLCFTQAQVVAVYAATRGAPPGAVYVSPFVGRLDDRGEDGMSLIQNIMTMLESSDGHVESLVASVRSLEHLYASLALGVPRITAPADILLAWAEDGLPVPDASYQYDAKQLTTVPYESYDLTAPWDSFDIEHPLTTDGLARFAADWNAVLST
;
A
#
# COMPACT_ATOMS: atom_id res chain seq x y z
N MET A 1 -1.59 -21.23 14.03
CA MET A 1 -1.03 -20.39 15.13
C MET A 1 -2.11 -19.40 15.57
N SER A 2 -1.88 -18.58 16.60
CA SER A 2 -2.77 -17.48 16.97
C SER A 2 -1.97 -16.17 16.93
N LYS A 3 -2.68 -15.04 16.77
CA LYS A 3 -2.03 -13.71 16.79
C LYS A 3 -1.32 -13.52 18.14
N PRO A 4 -0.01 -13.17 18.15
CA PRO A 4 0.71 -12.89 19.39
C PRO A 4 0.08 -11.72 20.16
N ASP A 5 -0.06 -11.84 21.49
CA ASP A 5 -0.69 -10.79 22.33
C ASP A 5 0.04 -9.44 22.27
N GLN A 6 1.38 -9.46 22.11
CA GLN A 6 2.21 -8.26 21.99
C GLN A 6 2.20 -7.64 20.58
N LEU A 7 1.55 -8.25 19.59
CA LEU A 7 1.49 -7.75 18.23
C LEU A 7 0.39 -6.69 18.10
N HIS A 8 0.79 -5.43 18.14
CA HIS A 8 -0.12 -4.29 17.96
C HIS A 8 -0.23 -3.86 16.48
N THR A 9 0.80 -4.11 15.68
CA THR A 9 0.83 -3.88 14.24
C THR A 9 -0.21 -4.76 13.53
N ARG A 10 -0.94 -4.19 12.60
CA ARG A 10 -1.83 -4.94 11.71
C ARG A 10 -1.06 -5.50 10.54
N ILE A 11 -1.24 -6.78 10.28
CA ILE A 11 -0.51 -7.52 9.23
C ILE A 11 -1.41 -7.69 8.01
N PHE A 12 -0.93 -7.17 6.89
CA PHE A 12 -1.58 -7.25 5.59
C PHE A 12 -0.75 -8.13 4.65
N LEU A 13 -1.42 -8.86 3.78
CA LEU A 13 -0.79 -9.55 2.66
C LEU A 13 -0.73 -8.61 1.45
N ASP A 14 0.42 -8.49 0.80
CA ASP A 14 0.58 -7.84 -0.49
C ASP A 14 0.41 -8.88 -1.60
N GLY A 15 -0.81 -9.05 -2.10
CA GLY A 15 -1.15 -10.13 -3.03
C GLY A 15 -2.48 -9.91 -3.76
N GLY A 16 -2.71 -10.66 -4.85
CA GLY A 16 -3.92 -10.60 -5.66
C GLY A 16 -4.54 -11.98 -5.92
N ASP A 17 -4.18 -13.00 -5.14
CA ASP A 17 -4.67 -14.37 -5.31
C ASP A 17 -5.38 -14.85 -4.01
N PRO A 18 -6.71 -15.10 -4.05
CA PRO A 18 -7.45 -15.61 -2.91
C PRO A 18 -6.92 -16.94 -2.34
N ALA A 19 -6.38 -17.82 -3.20
CA ALA A 19 -5.80 -19.08 -2.74
C ALA A 19 -4.50 -18.83 -1.94
N GLU A 20 -3.68 -17.86 -2.34
CA GLU A 20 -2.51 -17.43 -1.58
C GLU A 20 -2.91 -16.80 -0.25
N THR A 21 -3.93 -15.94 -0.25
CA THR A 21 -4.49 -15.31 0.95
C THR A 21 -4.94 -16.35 1.97
N LYS A 22 -5.68 -17.35 1.51
CA LYS A 22 -6.10 -18.47 2.38
C LYS A 22 -4.89 -19.21 2.98
N ARG A 23 -3.88 -19.50 2.16
CA ARG A 23 -2.66 -20.21 2.61
C ARG A 23 -1.91 -19.42 3.69
N VAL A 24 -1.72 -18.11 3.48
CA VAL A 24 -1.04 -17.24 4.44
C VAL A 24 -1.84 -17.11 5.72
N ARG A 25 -3.16 -16.86 5.64
CA ARG A 25 -4.04 -16.77 6.80
C ARG A 25 -4.05 -18.07 7.63
N ASP A 26 -4.09 -19.22 6.96
CA ASP A 26 -4.09 -20.51 7.64
C ASP A 26 -2.74 -20.77 8.36
N ALA A 27 -1.62 -20.36 7.78
CA ALA A 27 -0.30 -20.48 8.37
C ALA A 27 -0.10 -19.56 9.59
N LEU A 28 -0.49 -18.27 9.45
CA LEU A 28 -0.40 -17.29 10.55
C LEU A 28 -1.42 -17.56 11.67
N GLY A 29 -2.61 -18.09 11.31
CA GLY A 29 -3.78 -18.18 12.20
C GLY A 29 -4.57 -16.87 12.30
N PHE A 30 -4.13 -15.81 11.60
CA PHE A 30 -4.80 -14.53 11.46
C PHE A 30 -4.29 -13.81 10.19
N LEU A 31 -5.01 -12.79 9.74
CA LEU A 31 -4.57 -11.82 8.73
C LEU A 31 -5.51 -10.62 8.87
N ASP A 32 -4.95 -9.42 9.06
CA ASP A 32 -5.78 -8.26 9.35
C ASP A 32 -6.35 -7.63 8.07
N GLY A 33 -5.57 -7.55 6.99
CA GLY A 33 -5.99 -6.93 5.73
C GLY A 33 -5.18 -7.40 4.52
N GLN A 34 -5.43 -6.76 3.39
CA GLN A 34 -4.73 -7.06 2.15
C GLN A 34 -4.54 -5.81 1.29
N THR A 35 -3.41 -5.73 0.61
CA THR A 35 -3.19 -4.74 -0.45
C THR A 35 -3.12 -5.43 -1.80
N THR A 36 -3.77 -4.83 -2.79
CA THR A 36 -3.66 -5.22 -4.18
C THR A 36 -3.08 -4.08 -5.00
N ASN A 37 -2.65 -4.37 -6.22
CA ASN A 37 -2.24 -3.40 -7.22
C ASN A 37 -2.28 -4.03 -8.62
N PRO A 38 -2.22 -3.24 -9.70
CA PRO A 38 -2.28 -3.77 -11.07
C PRO A 38 -1.26 -4.87 -11.37
N SER A 39 -0.02 -4.74 -10.87
CA SER A 39 1.05 -5.75 -11.08
C SER A 39 0.75 -7.08 -10.36
N LEU A 40 0.06 -7.04 -9.23
CA LEU A 40 -0.28 -8.25 -8.46
C LEU A 40 -1.48 -8.96 -9.08
N VAL A 41 -2.56 -8.25 -9.39
CA VAL A 41 -3.74 -8.85 -10.00
C VAL A 41 -3.45 -9.35 -11.42
N ALA A 42 -2.55 -8.71 -12.15
CA ALA A 42 -2.11 -9.19 -13.47
C ALA A 42 -1.44 -10.59 -13.43
N LYS A 43 -0.96 -11.03 -12.27
CA LYS A 43 -0.42 -12.39 -12.07
C LYS A 43 -1.50 -13.45 -11.82
N HIS A 44 -2.71 -13.05 -11.48
CA HIS A 44 -3.82 -13.98 -11.22
C HIS A 44 -4.11 -14.84 -12.45
N PRO A 45 -4.43 -16.14 -12.31
CA PRO A 45 -4.67 -17.05 -13.44
C PRO A 45 -5.69 -16.53 -14.45
N THR A 46 -6.75 -15.85 -14.01
CA THR A 46 -7.76 -15.23 -14.89
C THR A 46 -7.14 -14.20 -15.84
N PHE A 47 -6.24 -13.34 -15.33
CA PHE A 47 -5.51 -12.35 -16.14
C PHE A 47 -4.49 -13.00 -17.05
N GLN A 48 -3.79 -14.06 -16.58
CA GLN A 48 -2.86 -14.81 -17.42
C GLN A 48 -3.59 -15.53 -18.57
N ALA A 49 -4.77 -16.11 -18.31
CA ALA A 49 -5.61 -16.70 -19.35
C ALA A 49 -6.07 -15.68 -20.41
N CYS A 50 -6.18 -14.39 -20.06
CA CYS A 50 -6.45 -13.33 -21.03
C CYS A 50 -5.35 -13.20 -22.08
N LYS A 51 -4.08 -13.25 -21.64
CA LYS A 51 -2.90 -13.17 -22.54
C LYS A 51 -2.82 -14.34 -23.54
N GLU A 52 -3.40 -15.49 -23.18
CA GLU A 52 -3.38 -16.69 -24.01
C GLU A 52 -4.55 -16.74 -25.03
N ARG A 53 -5.55 -15.85 -24.89
CA ARG A 53 -6.68 -15.76 -25.81
C ARG A 53 -6.25 -15.09 -27.11
N SER A 54 -6.66 -15.63 -28.26
CA SER A 54 -6.40 -15.06 -29.59
C SER A 54 -7.00 -13.65 -29.78
N ILE A 55 -8.00 -13.27 -28.97
CA ILE A 55 -8.71 -11.98 -29.03
C ILE A 55 -8.25 -11.05 -27.89
N GLY A 56 -7.48 -11.56 -26.90
CA GLY A 56 -7.13 -10.83 -25.69
C GLY A 56 -8.32 -10.60 -24.75
N CYS A 57 -8.16 -9.69 -23.78
CA CYS A 57 -9.25 -9.25 -22.91
C CYS A 57 -9.51 -7.75 -23.09
N THR A 58 -10.76 -7.36 -22.92
CA THR A 58 -11.17 -5.95 -22.89
C THR A 58 -10.85 -5.34 -21.52
N ASN A 59 -10.84 -4.02 -21.44
CA ASN A 59 -10.71 -3.33 -20.15
C ASN A 59 -11.86 -3.71 -19.18
N GLU A 60 -13.08 -3.88 -19.68
CA GLU A 60 -14.24 -4.32 -18.90
C GLU A 60 -14.04 -5.73 -18.33
N ASP A 61 -13.48 -6.66 -19.10
CA ASP A 61 -13.15 -8.01 -18.62
C ASP A 61 -12.15 -7.95 -17.45
N LEU A 62 -11.14 -7.07 -17.54
CA LEU A 62 -10.14 -6.92 -16.48
C LEU A 62 -10.73 -6.31 -15.20
N TRP A 63 -11.55 -5.27 -15.31
CA TRP A 63 -12.23 -4.67 -14.16
C TRP A 63 -13.20 -5.66 -13.50
N SER A 64 -13.96 -6.42 -14.29
CA SER A 64 -14.83 -7.48 -13.79
C SER A 64 -14.03 -8.54 -13.02
N ALA A 65 -12.92 -9.01 -13.59
CA ALA A 65 -12.07 -9.99 -12.93
C ALA A 65 -11.42 -9.43 -11.64
N TYR A 66 -11.02 -8.16 -11.64
CA TYR A 66 -10.48 -7.51 -10.44
C TYR A 66 -11.54 -7.42 -9.34
N ARG A 67 -12.76 -7.02 -9.70
CA ARG A 67 -13.89 -6.99 -8.78
C ARG A 67 -14.18 -8.37 -8.18
N ASP A 68 -14.18 -9.43 -8.98
CA ASP A 68 -14.37 -10.80 -8.50
C ASP A 68 -13.29 -11.21 -7.50
N ILE A 69 -12.02 -10.92 -7.80
CA ILE A 69 -10.88 -11.18 -6.90
C ILE A 69 -11.08 -10.47 -5.55
N VAL A 70 -11.33 -9.16 -5.53
CA VAL A 70 -11.44 -8.43 -4.27
C VAL A 70 -12.72 -8.78 -3.49
N THR A 71 -13.79 -9.19 -4.20
CA THR A 71 -15.02 -9.70 -3.59
C THR A 71 -14.75 -11.01 -2.85
N GLU A 72 -13.90 -11.89 -3.40
CA GLU A 72 -13.48 -13.12 -2.73
C GLU A 72 -12.52 -12.84 -1.56
N LEU A 73 -11.61 -11.85 -1.69
CA LEU A 73 -10.67 -11.45 -0.66
C LEU A 73 -11.33 -10.79 0.56
N SER A 74 -12.33 -9.94 0.33
CA SER A 74 -12.96 -9.11 1.36
C SER A 74 -13.42 -9.88 2.61
N PRO A 75 -14.12 -11.02 2.52
CA PRO A 75 -14.52 -11.79 3.70
C PRO A 75 -13.38 -12.54 4.40
N MET A 76 -12.19 -12.60 3.78
CA MET A 76 -11.03 -13.29 4.35
C MET A 76 -10.26 -12.45 5.36
N VAL A 77 -10.44 -11.12 5.34
CA VAL A 77 -9.71 -10.16 6.18
C VAL A 77 -10.67 -9.19 6.87
N PRO A 78 -10.49 -8.94 8.20
CA PRO A 78 -11.45 -8.14 8.97
C PRO A 78 -11.27 -6.62 8.82
N ASP A 79 -10.06 -6.13 8.48
CA ASP A 79 -9.77 -4.69 8.42
C ASP A 79 -10.12 -4.12 7.04
N SER A 80 -9.26 -4.29 6.05
CA SER A 80 -9.52 -3.75 4.72
C SER A 80 -8.82 -4.48 3.57
N VAL A 81 -9.36 -4.28 2.36
CA VAL A 81 -8.69 -4.60 1.10
C VAL A 81 -8.43 -3.30 0.35
N SER A 82 -7.17 -3.01 0.05
CA SER A 82 -6.80 -1.86 -0.78
C SER A 82 -6.98 -2.21 -2.26
N ILE A 83 -7.80 -1.43 -2.97
CA ILE A 83 -8.14 -1.59 -4.39
C ILE A 83 -7.56 -0.39 -5.14
N GLU A 84 -6.60 -0.62 -6.04
CA GLU A 84 -5.89 0.46 -6.72
C GLU A 84 -6.62 0.88 -8.00
N VAL A 85 -6.80 2.20 -8.19
CA VAL A 85 -7.28 2.77 -9.43
C VAL A 85 -6.27 2.51 -10.55
N TYR A 86 -6.73 2.48 -11.81
CA TYR A 86 -5.80 2.62 -12.93
C TYR A 86 -5.31 4.05 -12.99
N ALA A 87 -4.01 4.24 -13.06
CA ALA A 87 -3.42 5.54 -13.26
C ALA A 87 -2.14 5.45 -14.10
N ASP A 88 -1.99 6.38 -15.04
CA ASP A 88 -0.77 6.68 -15.76
C ASP A 88 -0.45 8.18 -15.67
N THR A 89 0.54 8.65 -16.42
CA THR A 89 0.96 10.05 -16.40
C THR A 89 -0.08 11.04 -16.98
N ASN A 90 -1.14 10.55 -17.64
CA ASN A 90 -2.19 11.35 -18.24
C ASN A 90 -3.51 11.28 -17.46
N THR A 91 -3.61 10.32 -16.52
CA THR A 91 -4.83 10.12 -15.75
C THR A 91 -5.11 11.33 -14.87
N THR A 92 -6.27 11.91 -15.05
CA THR A 92 -6.69 13.12 -14.35
C THR A 92 -7.23 12.83 -12.95
N MET A 93 -7.28 13.86 -12.12
CA MET A 93 -7.94 13.81 -10.82
C MET A 93 -9.41 13.35 -10.94
N ALA A 94 -10.16 13.89 -11.93
CA ALA A 94 -11.57 13.55 -12.11
C ALA A 94 -11.78 12.06 -12.45
N GLU A 95 -10.93 11.49 -13.29
CA GLU A 95 -10.97 10.05 -13.61
C GLU A 95 -10.65 9.18 -12.38
N MET A 96 -9.67 9.57 -11.57
CA MET A 96 -9.35 8.85 -10.32
C MET A 96 -10.48 8.94 -9.30
N VAL A 97 -11.17 10.09 -9.20
CA VAL A 97 -12.35 10.26 -8.32
C VAL A 97 -13.51 9.39 -8.79
N GLU A 98 -13.81 9.38 -10.09
CA GLU A 98 -14.89 8.55 -10.65
C GLU A 98 -14.62 7.06 -10.40
N GLN A 99 -13.42 6.58 -10.75
CA GLN A 99 -13.03 5.20 -10.44
C GLN A 99 -13.05 4.91 -8.95
N GLY A 100 -12.52 5.82 -8.13
CA GLY A 100 -12.46 5.63 -6.68
C GLY A 100 -13.84 5.44 -6.05
N ARG A 101 -14.85 6.20 -6.49
CA ARG A 101 -16.24 6.04 -6.07
C ARG A 101 -16.80 4.67 -6.46
N GLU A 102 -16.54 4.23 -7.70
CA GLU A 102 -16.94 2.91 -8.14
C GLU A 102 -16.28 1.79 -7.34
N LEU A 103 -14.96 1.85 -7.15
CA LEU A 103 -14.20 0.84 -6.40
C LEU A 103 -14.64 0.74 -4.94
N ALA A 104 -15.04 1.86 -4.34
CA ALA A 104 -15.53 1.90 -2.96
C ALA A 104 -16.85 1.13 -2.77
N GLU A 105 -17.62 0.91 -3.82
CA GLU A 105 -18.88 0.17 -3.78
C GLU A 105 -18.72 -1.35 -4.00
N TRP A 106 -17.52 -1.82 -4.39
CA TRP A 106 -17.33 -3.22 -4.75
C TRP A 106 -17.41 -4.17 -3.55
N ILE A 107 -16.92 -3.74 -2.40
CA ILE A 107 -16.80 -4.55 -1.19
C ILE A 107 -17.13 -3.69 0.06
N PRO A 108 -17.48 -4.29 1.21
CA PRO A 108 -17.83 -3.53 2.41
C PRO A 108 -16.65 -2.90 3.15
N ASN A 109 -15.41 -3.34 2.88
CA ASN A 109 -14.20 -2.92 3.59
C ASN A 109 -13.09 -2.38 2.66
N PRO A 110 -13.38 -1.52 1.67
CA PRO A 110 -12.36 -1.03 0.75
C PRO A 110 -11.49 0.07 1.39
N HIS A 111 -10.25 0.18 0.92
CA HIS A 111 -9.50 1.44 0.84
C HIS A 111 -9.16 1.66 -0.64
N VAL A 112 -9.60 2.77 -1.20
CA VAL A 112 -9.25 3.14 -2.57
C VAL A 112 -7.78 3.54 -2.61
N LYS A 113 -6.99 2.83 -3.42
CA LYS A 113 -5.55 3.05 -3.46
C LYS A 113 -5.21 3.98 -4.63
N LEU A 114 -4.47 5.06 -4.32
CA LEU A 114 -4.16 6.17 -5.22
C LEU A 114 -2.66 6.47 -5.21
N PRO A 115 -2.03 6.78 -6.36
CA PRO A 115 -0.64 7.19 -6.37
C PRO A 115 -0.46 8.60 -5.78
N ILE A 116 0.68 8.86 -5.12
CA ILE A 116 1.02 10.19 -4.63
C ILE A 116 1.54 11.04 -5.80
N THR A 117 0.60 11.58 -6.56
CA THR A 117 0.79 12.59 -7.60
C THR A 117 -0.12 13.78 -7.30
N THR A 118 0.07 14.91 -7.98
CA THR A 118 -0.84 16.06 -7.84
C THR A 118 -2.30 15.67 -8.10
N ALA A 119 -2.56 14.88 -9.15
CA ALA A 119 -3.89 14.38 -9.47
C ALA A 119 -4.41 13.40 -8.40
N GLY A 120 -3.55 12.51 -7.89
CA GLY A 120 -3.92 11.53 -6.85
C GLY A 120 -4.19 12.18 -5.49
N LEU A 121 -3.45 13.22 -5.10
CA LEU A 121 -3.72 13.98 -3.86
C LEU A 121 -5.04 14.74 -3.95
N GLY A 122 -5.31 15.41 -5.08
CA GLY A 122 -6.60 16.06 -5.31
C GLY A 122 -7.77 15.07 -5.33
N ALA A 123 -7.56 13.86 -5.86
CA ALA A 123 -8.56 12.79 -5.80
C ALA A 123 -8.79 12.30 -4.37
N ALA A 124 -7.72 12.14 -3.58
CA ALA A 124 -7.82 11.73 -2.18
C ALA A 124 -8.61 12.75 -1.33
N GLU A 125 -8.36 14.06 -1.54
CA GLU A 125 -9.10 15.14 -0.89
C GLU A 125 -10.61 15.02 -1.16
N GLN A 126 -11.01 14.78 -2.42
CA GLN A 126 -12.42 14.64 -2.78
C GLN A 126 -13.04 13.35 -2.24
N LEU A 127 -12.33 12.21 -2.36
CA LEU A 127 -12.84 10.92 -1.89
C LEU A 127 -13.00 10.89 -0.37
N VAL A 128 -12.07 11.50 0.38
CA VAL A 128 -12.21 11.63 1.83
C VAL A 128 -13.39 12.52 2.21
N ALA A 129 -13.65 13.60 1.45
CA ALA A 129 -14.84 14.43 1.65
C ALA A 129 -16.17 13.69 1.35
N ASP A 130 -16.11 12.61 0.58
CA ASP A 130 -17.22 11.68 0.31
C ASP A 130 -17.27 10.51 1.31
N ASP A 131 -16.54 10.56 2.42
CA ASP A 131 -16.41 9.49 3.42
C ASP A 131 -15.79 8.18 2.87
N ILE A 132 -15.04 8.26 1.78
CA ILE A 132 -14.36 7.11 1.18
C ILE A 132 -12.94 7.01 1.75
N ARG A 133 -12.59 5.82 2.25
CA ARG A 133 -11.26 5.52 2.79
C ARG A 133 -10.23 5.38 1.67
N VAL A 134 -9.02 5.90 1.89
CA VAL A 134 -7.96 5.92 0.88
C VAL A 134 -6.64 5.32 1.38
N ASN A 135 -5.87 4.72 0.46
CA ASN A 135 -4.49 4.28 0.69
C ASN A 135 -3.57 4.97 -0.33
N MET A 136 -2.76 5.91 0.13
CA MET A 136 -1.87 6.69 -0.73
C MET A 136 -0.56 5.96 -0.96
N THR A 137 -0.32 5.52 -2.20
CA THR A 137 0.78 4.61 -2.56
C THR A 137 1.90 5.29 -3.35
N LEU A 138 3.01 4.54 -3.57
CA LEU A 138 4.23 5.04 -4.22
C LEU A 138 4.86 6.19 -3.45
N CYS A 139 4.93 6.05 -2.13
CA CYS A 139 5.52 6.99 -1.21
C CYS A 139 7.02 6.68 -1.00
N PHE A 140 7.87 7.71 -1.09
CA PHE A 140 9.33 7.62 -0.96
C PHE A 140 9.96 8.76 -0.17
N THR A 141 9.18 9.77 0.26
CA THR A 141 9.69 10.92 1.02
C THR A 141 8.74 11.34 2.15
N GLN A 142 9.30 12.05 3.15
CA GLN A 142 8.49 12.69 4.20
C GLN A 142 7.60 13.81 3.62
N ALA A 143 8.08 14.54 2.58
CA ALA A 143 7.29 15.56 1.89
C ALA A 143 5.99 14.98 1.30
N GLN A 144 6.06 13.79 0.71
CA GLN A 144 4.88 13.09 0.22
C GLN A 144 3.91 12.71 1.35
N VAL A 145 4.42 12.26 2.50
CA VAL A 145 3.57 11.91 3.64
C VAL A 145 2.85 13.14 4.21
N VAL A 146 3.55 14.26 4.37
CA VAL A 146 2.91 15.48 4.88
C VAL A 146 1.91 16.07 3.88
N ALA A 147 2.14 15.92 2.56
CA ALA A 147 1.18 16.29 1.54
C ALA A 147 -0.10 15.42 1.64
N VAL A 148 0.04 14.11 1.85
CA VAL A 148 -1.11 13.22 2.13
C VAL A 148 -1.86 13.67 3.38
N TYR A 149 -1.14 13.92 4.48
CA TYR A 149 -1.73 14.41 5.72
C TYR A 149 -2.54 15.71 5.49
N ALA A 150 -1.97 16.64 4.74
CA ALA A 150 -2.62 17.92 4.45
C ALA A 150 -3.85 17.78 3.52
N ALA A 151 -3.78 16.92 2.50
CA ALA A 151 -4.88 16.68 1.56
C ALA A 151 -6.08 15.96 2.20
N THR A 152 -5.85 15.18 3.24
CA THR A 152 -6.87 14.32 3.86
C THR A 152 -7.34 14.80 5.23
N ARG A 153 -7.10 16.08 5.56
CA ARG A 153 -7.53 16.67 6.84
C ARG A 153 -9.02 16.50 7.08
N GLY A 154 -9.34 16.10 8.31
CA GLY A 154 -10.73 15.86 8.72
C GLY A 154 -11.20 14.44 8.53
N ALA A 155 -10.37 13.57 7.90
CA ALA A 155 -10.65 12.15 7.86
C ALA A 155 -10.65 11.54 9.28
N PRO A 156 -11.52 10.57 9.57
CA PRO A 156 -11.48 9.87 10.84
C PRO A 156 -10.26 8.94 10.93
N PRO A 157 -9.78 8.58 12.14
CA PRO A 157 -8.73 7.59 12.33
C PRO A 157 -9.01 6.28 11.60
N GLY A 158 -8.00 5.73 10.91
CA GLY A 158 -8.12 4.52 10.12
C GLY A 158 -8.72 4.69 8.73
N ALA A 159 -9.09 5.92 8.32
CA ALA A 159 -9.62 6.18 6.98
C ALA A 159 -8.51 6.44 5.93
N VAL A 160 -7.33 6.83 6.36
CA VAL A 160 -6.22 7.17 5.45
C VAL A 160 -4.99 6.36 5.79
N TYR A 161 -4.50 5.61 4.79
CA TYR A 161 -3.19 4.98 4.84
C TYR A 161 -2.23 5.71 3.92
N VAL A 162 -0.96 5.75 4.30
CA VAL A 162 0.15 6.09 3.42
C VAL A 162 1.10 4.91 3.36
N SER A 163 1.46 4.50 2.15
CA SER A 163 2.28 3.31 1.90
C SER A 163 3.70 3.67 1.44
N PRO A 164 4.67 3.88 2.36
CA PRO A 164 6.07 4.05 2.01
C PRO A 164 6.71 2.73 1.57
N PHE A 165 7.51 2.79 0.49
CA PHE A 165 8.09 1.63 -0.18
C PHE A 165 9.55 1.42 0.22
N VAL A 166 9.80 0.66 1.29
CA VAL A 166 11.15 0.46 1.84
C VAL A 166 12.11 -0.22 0.85
N GLY A 167 11.75 -1.38 0.33
CA GLY A 167 12.65 -2.16 -0.52
C GLY A 167 12.98 -1.51 -1.87
N ARG A 168 12.17 -0.57 -2.38
CA ARG A 168 12.52 0.19 -3.58
C ARG A 168 13.54 1.30 -3.31
N LEU A 169 13.56 1.87 -2.11
CA LEU A 169 14.63 2.77 -1.67
C LEU A 169 15.95 1.99 -1.54
N ASP A 170 15.90 0.82 -0.93
CA ASP A 170 17.07 -0.05 -0.79
C ASP A 170 17.72 -0.40 -2.15
N ASP A 171 16.90 -0.65 -3.19
CA ASP A 171 17.38 -0.89 -4.56
C ASP A 171 18.20 0.30 -5.13
N ARG A 172 18.02 1.50 -4.56
CA ARG A 172 18.76 2.71 -4.93
C ARG A 172 19.91 3.02 -3.99
N GLY A 173 20.13 2.18 -2.99
CA GLY A 173 21.15 2.39 -1.98
C GLY A 173 20.74 3.36 -0.87
N GLU A 174 19.45 3.63 -0.71
CA GLU A 174 18.87 4.45 0.34
C GLU A 174 18.22 3.56 1.40
N ASP A 175 18.40 3.85 2.69
CA ASP A 175 17.83 3.07 3.79
C ASP A 175 16.35 3.37 3.96
N GLY A 176 15.50 2.49 3.39
CA GLY A 176 14.04 2.60 3.49
C GLY A 176 13.52 2.54 4.92
N MET A 177 14.20 1.83 5.83
CA MET A 177 13.76 1.75 7.23
C MET A 177 14.04 3.06 7.99
N SER A 178 15.07 3.81 7.63
CA SER A 178 15.30 5.16 8.19
C SER A 178 14.19 6.13 7.74
N LEU A 179 13.66 6.01 6.52
CA LEU A 179 12.47 6.77 6.10
C LEU A 179 11.26 6.41 6.99
N ILE A 180 11.03 5.12 7.28
CA ILE A 180 9.93 4.71 8.18
C ILE A 180 10.07 5.34 9.56
N GLN A 181 11.27 5.30 10.14
CA GLN A 181 11.54 5.95 11.43
C GLN A 181 11.23 7.44 11.40
N ASN A 182 11.64 8.13 10.33
CA ASN A 182 11.36 9.55 10.13
C ASN A 182 9.86 9.83 10.03
N ILE A 183 9.12 9.02 9.27
CA ILE A 183 7.66 9.14 9.13
C ILE A 183 6.97 8.93 10.50
N MET A 184 7.35 7.89 11.24
CA MET A 184 6.77 7.64 12.56
C MET A 184 7.01 8.82 13.51
N THR A 185 8.26 9.35 13.56
CA THR A 185 8.59 10.52 14.35
C THR A 185 7.77 11.76 13.95
N MET A 186 7.61 12.01 12.64
CA MET A 186 6.82 13.13 12.14
C MET A 186 5.34 13.01 12.53
N LEU A 187 4.77 11.82 12.45
CA LEU A 187 3.36 11.56 12.75
C LEU A 187 3.05 11.49 14.26
N GLU A 188 4.03 11.41 15.15
CA GLU A 188 3.81 11.47 16.61
C GLU A 188 3.09 12.75 17.06
N SER A 189 3.32 13.87 16.36
CA SER A 189 2.69 15.15 16.65
C SER A 189 1.37 15.40 15.90
N SER A 190 0.92 14.42 15.09
CA SER A 190 -0.28 14.51 14.28
C SER A 190 -1.55 14.19 15.08
N ASP A 191 -2.71 14.40 14.45
CA ASP A 191 -4.02 14.02 15.01
C ASP A 191 -4.37 12.53 14.82
N GLY A 192 -3.48 11.77 14.15
CA GLY A 192 -3.61 10.32 13.95
C GLY A 192 -4.57 9.90 12.83
N HIS A 193 -5.05 10.79 11.98
CA HIS A 193 -5.95 10.39 10.88
C HIS A 193 -5.19 9.67 9.76
N VAL A 194 -3.89 9.92 9.57
CA VAL A 194 -3.02 9.21 8.62
C VAL A 194 -2.22 8.14 9.34
N GLU A 195 -2.32 6.90 8.88
CA GLU A 195 -1.57 5.78 9.41
C GLU A 195 -0.57 5.25 8.37
N SER A 196 0.68 5.00 8.80
CA SER A 196 1.69 4.38 7.95
C SER A 196 1.35 2.90 7.72
N LEU A 197 1.34 2.47 6.45
CA LEU A 197 1.26 1.09 6.01
C LEU A 197 2.54 0.75 5.25
N VAL A 198 3.55 0.24 5.97
CA VAL A 198 4.86 -0.07 5.38
C VAL A 198 4.72 -1.09 4.28
N ALA A 199 5.23 -0.78 3.10
CA ALA A 199 5.09 -1.58 1.88
C ALA A 199 6.42 -1.87 1.20
N SER A 200 6.41 -2.72 0.16
CA SER A 200 7.63 -3.17 -0.52
C SER A 200 8.61 -3.85 0.44
N VAL A 201 8.08 -4.56 1.43
CA VAL A 201 8.84 -5.40 2.37
C VAL A 201 9.45 -6.57 1.59
N ARG A 202 10.76 -6.83 1.76
CA ARG A 202 11.49 -7.83 0.96
C ARG A 202 12.28 -8.82 1.78
N SER A 203 12.30 -8.65 3.09
CA SER A 203 13.01 -9.55 3.99
C SER A 203 12.35 -9.61 5.36
N LEU A 204 12.69 -10.63 6.15
CA LEU A 204 12.27 -10.71 7.54
C LEU A 204 12.85 -9.55 8.37
N GLU A 205 14.03 -9.06 8.03
CA GLU A 205 14.66 -7.92 8.70
C GLU A 205 13.81 -6.64 8.53
N HIS A 206 13.24 -6.38 7.32
CA HIS A 206 12.28 -5.29 7.11
C HIS A 206 11.03 -5.47 7.97
N LEU A 207 10.48 -6.70 8.01
CA LEU A 207 9.32 -7.01 8.84
C LEU A 207 9.64 -6.79 10.32
N TYR A 208 10.74 -7.33 10.82
CA TYR A 208 11.14 -7.20 12.22
C TYR A 208 11.45 -5.75 12.62
N ALA A 209 12.16 -5.01 11.78
CA ALA A 209 12.43 -3.60 12.02
C ALA A 209 11.13 -2.77 12.07
N SER A 210 10.18 -3.04 11.18
CA SER A 210 8.88 -2.39 11.20
C SER A 210 8.07 -2.73 12.47
N LEU A 211 8.08 -3.98 12.90
CA LEU A 211 7.44 -4.41 14.15
C LEU A 211 8.07 -3.73 15.37
N ALA A 212 9.41 -3.66 15.41
CA ALA A 212 10.16 -3.02 16.49
C ALA A 212 9.91 -1.50 16.58
N LEU A 213 9.69 -0.84 15.43
CA LEU A 213 9.28 0.57 15.36
C LEU A 213 7.81 0.80 15.76
N GLY A 214 7.03 -0.27 15.94
CA GLY A 214 5.63 -0.17 16.32
C GLY A 214 4.75 0.49 15.25
N VAL A 215 5.06 0.28 13.96
CA VAL A 215 4.26 0.86 12.87
C VAL A 215 2.81 0.37 12.94
N PRO A 216 1.82 1.20 12.59
CA PRO A 216 0.41 0.80 12.65
C PRO A 216 0.10 -0.41 11.75
N ARG A 217 0.66 -0.44 10.55
CA ARG A 217 0.40 -1.49 9.54
C ARG A 217 1.63 -1.85 8.72
N ILE A 218 1.69 -3.11 8.30
CA ILE A 218 2.69 -3.63 7.36
C ILE A 218 1.97 -4.45 6.31
N THR A 219 2.30 -4.26 5.04
CA THR A 219 1.93 -5.19 3.98
C THR A 219 3.18 -5.87 3.42
N ALA A 220 3.17 -7.19 3.41
CA ALA A 220 4.30 -7.99 2.97
C ALA A 220 3.86 -9.13 2.04
N PRO A 221 4.72 -9.57 1.12
CA PRO A 221 4.42 -10.71 0.24
C PRO A 221 4.31 -12.02 1.03
N ALA A 222 3.67 -13.00 0.41
CA ALA A 222 3.35 -14.27 1.05
C ALA A 222 4.57 -15.04 1.55
N ASP A 223 5.67 -15.02 0.81
CA ASP A 223 6.92 -15.71 1.19
C ASP A 223 7.50 -15.17 2.50
N ILE A 224 7.48 -13.85 2.70
CA ILE A 224 7.94 -13.21 3.94
C ILE A 224 7.02 -13.57 5.11
N LEU A 225 5.69 -13.51 4.91
CA LEU A 225 4.72 -13.83 5.96
C LEU A 225 4.76 -15.33 6.34
N LEU A 226 4.97 -16.22 5.36
CA LEU A 226 5.12 -17.64 5.61
C LEU A 226 6.44 -17.95 6.34
N ALA A 227 7.55 -17.30 5.95
CA ALA A 227 8.82 -17.44 6.65
C ALA A 227 8.72 -16.93 8.09
N TRP A 228 7.99 -15.84 8.34
CA TRP A 228 7.71 -15.35 9.69
C TRP A 228 6.88 -16.35 10.52
N ALA A 229 5.89 -17.02 9.88
CA ALA A 229 5.14 -18.08 10.52
C ALA A 229 6.03 -19.28 10.88
N GLU A 230 6.91 -19.70 9.98
CA GLU A 230 7.86 -20.80 10.20
C GLU A 230 8.83 -20.50 11.35
N ASP A 231 9.21 -19.22 11.53
CA ASP A 231 10.06 -18.77 12.65
C ASP A 231 9.29 -18.63 13.99
N GLY A 232 7.99 -18.90 14.02
CA GLY A 232 7.16 -18.89 15.25
C GLY A 232 6.58 -17.53 15.59
N LEU A 233 6.46 -16.62 14.64
CA LEU A 233 5.87 -15.27 14.76
C LEU A 233 6.59 -14.37 15.80
N PRO A 234 7.93 -14.24 15.79
CA PRO A 234 8.61 -13.37 16.73
C PRO A 234 8.16 -11.92 16.52
N VAL A 235 7.93 -11.21 17.63
CA VAL A 235 7.61 -9.78 17.64
C VAL A 235 8.74 -9.06 18.37
N PRO A 236 9.73 -8.54 17.63
CA PRO A 236 10.82 -7.77 18.21
C PRO A 236 10.31 -6.50 18.90
N ASP A 237 10.99 -6.12 19.99
CA ASP A 237 10.75 -4.88 20.70
C ASP A 237 11.69 -3.76 20.21
N ALA A 238 11.60 -2.58 20.82
CA ALA A 238 12.40 -1.39 20.46
C ALA A 238 13.92 -1.58 20.62
N SER A 239 14.40 -2.68 21.19
CA SER A 239 15.83 -3.01 21.28
C SER A 239 16.39 -3.66 20.02
N TYR A 240 15.52 -4.07 19.08
CA TYR A 240 15.93 -4.67 17.82
C TYR A 240 16.79 -3.70 17.02
N GLN A 241 17.92 -4.18 16.53
CA GLN A 241 18.85 -3.40 15.71
C GLN A 241 18.73 -3.84 14.25
N TYR A 242 18.18 -2.96 13.42
CA TYR A 242 18.19 -3.16 11.97
C TYR A 242 19.57 -2.85 11.41
N ASP A 243 20.13 -3.78 10.64
CA ASP A 243 21.39 -3.59 9.94
C ASP A 243 21.14 -3.07 8.52
N ALA A 244 21.24 -1.77 8.33
CA ALA A 244 21.10 -1.13 7.03
C ALA A 244 22.30 -1.40 6.08
N LYS A 245 23.34 -2.09 6.56
CA LYS A 245 24.55 -2.42 5.77
C LYS A 245 25.21 -1.16 5.18
N GLN A 246 25.21 -1.06 3.85
CA GLN A 246 25.83 0.05 3.11
C GLN A 246 24.81 1.05 2.57
N LEU A 247 23.54 0.95 2.98
CA LEU A 247 22.51 1.87 2.56
C LEU A 247 22.73 3.25 3.19
N THR A 248 22.41 4.29 2.43
CA THR A 248 22.51 5.67 2.91
C THR A 248 21.27 6.03 3.70
N THR A 249 21.46 6.45 4.95
CA THR A 249 20.36 6.92 5.80
C THR A 249 19.62 8.10 5.16
N VAL A 250 18.32 8.03 5.10
CA VAL A 250 17.45 9.15 4.70
C VAL A 250 17.41 10.15 5.87
N PRO A 251 17.83 11.42 5.67
CA PRO A 251 17.85 12.40 6.74
C PRO A 251 16.42 12.76 7.18
N TYR A 252 16.24 13.04 8.48
CA TYR A 252 14.97 13.58 8.96
C TYR A 252 14.78 15.02 8.49
N GLU A 253 13.59 15.30 7.98
CA GLU A 253 13.15 16.64 7.58
C GLU A 253 11.92 17.04 8.39
N SER A 254 11.90 18.30 8.85
CA SER A 254 10.78 18.85 9.61
C SER A 254 9.84 19.62 8.70
N TYR A 255 8.56 19.33 8.79
CA TYR A 255 7.52 19.97 7.98
C TYR A 255 6.45 20.60 8.84
N ASP A 256 5.85 21.68 8.36
CA ASP A 256 4.66 22.30 8.95
C ASP A 256 3.41 21.50 8.52
N LEU A 257 2.87 20.70 9.43
CA LEU A 257 1.66 19.90 9.18
C LEU A 257 0.40 20.77 8.94
N THR A 258 0.45 22.10 9.15
CA THR A 258 -0.68 23.02 8.89
C THR A 258 -0.65 23.62 7.49
N ALA A 259 0.46 23.49 6.75
CA ALA A 259 0.60 24.01 5.39
C ALA A 259 -0.35 23.29 4.41
N PRO A 260 -0.76 23.94 3.30
CA PRO A 260 -1.56 23.28 2.27
C PRO A 260 -0.76 22.23 1.52
N TRP A 261 -1.42 21.15 1.04
CA TRP A 261 -0.74 20.02 0.44
C TRP A 261 0.03 20.36 -0.85
N ASP A 262 -0.43 21.34 -1.61
CA ASP A 262 0.18 21.79 -2.87
C ASP A 262 1.43 22.67 -2.66
N SER A 263 1.79 22.96 -1.42
CA SER A 263 3.03 23.66 -1.06
C SER A 263 4.25 22.74 -0.90
N PHE A 264 4.06 21.42 -0.88
CA PHE A 264 5.13 20.45 -0.71
C PHE A 264 5.65 19.93 -2.05
N ASP A 265 6.96 19.72 -2.13
CA ASP A 265 7.57 19.03 -3.27
C ASP A 265 7.33 17.52 -3.13
N ILE A 266 6.41 17.00 -3.93
CA ILE A 266 6.03 15.58 -3.95
C ILE A 266 6.66 14.79 -5.09
N GLU A 267 7.43 15.46 -5.95
CA GLU A 267 8.07 14.81 -7.09
C GLU A 267 9.16 13.84 -6.65
N HIS A 268 9.06 12.60 -7.12
CA HIS A 268 10.08 11.59 -6.86
C HIS A 268 10.19 10.60 -8.03
N PRO A 269 11.41 10.31 -8.52
CA PRO A 269 11.60 9.41 -9.67
C PRO A 269 10.96 8.03 -9.48
N LEU A 270 11.06 7.44 -8.29
CA LEU A 270 10.45 6.14 -8.01
C LEU A 270 8.91 6.16 -8.02
N THR A 271 8.27 7.29 -7.73
CA THR A 271 6.81 7.47 -7.89
C THR A 271 6.45 7.41 -9.37
N THR A 272 7.16 8.17 -10.21
CA THR A 272 6.95 8.16 -11.66
C THR A 272 7.21 6.78 -12.28
N ASP A 273 8.34 6.15 -11.92
CA ASP A 273 8.69 4.81 -12.40
C ASP A 273 7.67 3.75 -11.94
N GLY A 274 7.18 3.88 -10.70
CA GLY A 274 6.17 2.99 -10.13
C GLY A 274 4.83 3.11 -10.85
N LEU A 275 4.38 4.32 -11.10
CA LEU A 275 3.16 4.62 -11.85
C LEU A 275 3.24 4.04 -13.27
N ALA A 276 4.33 4.32 -13.99
CA ALA A 276 4.55 3.80 -15.34
C ALA A 276 4.55 2.26 -15.36
N ARG A 277 5.16 1.62 -14.37
CA ARG A 277 5.19 0.17 -14.26
C ARG A 277 3.80 -0.42 -14.02
N PHE A 278 3.02 0.12 -13.07
CA PHE A 278 1.67 -0.38 -12.78
C PHE A 278 0.75 -0.24 -14.00
N ALA A 279 0.81 0.88 -14.71
CA ALA A 279 0.09 1.08 -15.95
C ALA A 279 0.54 0.08 -17.03
N ALA A 280 1.84 -0.15 -17.20
CA ALA A 280 2.37 -1.10 -18.17
C ALA A 280 1.94 -2.54 -17.87
N ASP A 281 1.96 -2.97 -16.59
CA ASP A 281 1.54 -4.31 -16.17
C ASP A 281 0.04 -4.55 -16.45
N TRP A 282 -0.81 -3.54 -16.21
CA TRP A 282 -2.22 -3.58 -16.56
C TRP A 282 -2.44 -3.65 -18.08
N ASN A 283 -1.81 -2.73 -18.81
CA ASN A 283 -1.98 -2.63 -20.26
C ASN A 283 -1.42 -3.85 -21.01
N ALA A 284 -0.43 -4.54 -20.46
CA ALA A 284 0.12 -5.77 -21.04
C ALA A 284 -0.87 -6.95 -21.04
N VAL A 285 -2.00 -6.86 -20.34
CA VAL A 285 -3.07 -7.88 -20.32
C VAL A 285 -4.17 -7.55 -21.32
N LEU A 286 -4.29 -6.28 -21.71
CA LEU A 286 -5.27 -5.85 -22.72
C LEU A 286 -4.91 -6.39 -24.10
N SER A 287 -5.92 -6.63 -24.91
CA SER A 287 -5.72 -6.94 -26.34
C SER A 287 -5.13 -5.73 -27.06
N THR A 288 -4.11 -5.93 -27.85
CA THR A 288 -3.59 -4.96 -28.82
C THR A 288 -4.46 -4.88 -30.06
#